data_2403325c389370dcfc817d797a6c77c5
#
_entry.id   2403325c389370dcfc817d797a6c77c5
#
_cell.length_a   1.000
_cell.length_b   1.000
_cell.length_c   1.000
_cell.angle_alpha   90.00
_cell.angle_beta   90.00
_cell.angle_gamma   90.00
#
_symmetry.space_group_name_H-M   'P 1'
#
loop_
_entity.id
_entity.type
_entity.pdbx_description
1 polymer ?
#
loop_
_entity_poly.entity_id
_entity_poly.type
_entity_poly.pdbx_seq_one_letter_code
_entity_poly.pdbx_strand_id
1 'polypeptide(L)'
;MLSWQQLCARIDSLAAGFHRQGVEEGDGVLLLAHNHPHTLLAWLALLQCGARILPVNPQLPRPLLDVLLPQMTLRFALVLDGSYDGLPALCMRETADAYCAAWQPARLASMTLTSGSTGLPKAAVHTCEAHLASARGVLSLMPYGEDDDWLLSLPLFHVSGQGILWRWLQA
;
A
#
# COMPACT_ATOMS: atom_id res chain seq x y z
N MET A 1 -21.16 -2.76 -5.91
CA MET A 1 -20.01 -2.56 -6.83
C MET A 1 -19.73 -1.06 -6.88
N LEU A 2 -18.47 -0.62 -6.90
CA LEU A 2 -18.11 0.80 -7.08
C LEU A 2 -17.82 1.05 -8.56
N SER A 3 -18.30 2.16 -9.11
CA SER A 3 -17.81 2.65 -10.40
C SER A 3 -16.40 3.25 -10.24
N TRP A 4 -15.67 3.41 -11.34
CA TRP A 4 -14.36 4.08 -11.32
C TRP A 4 -14.45 5.50 -10.73
N GLN A 5 -15.47 6.25 -11.08
CA GLN A 5 -15.73 7.58 -10.54
C GLN A 5 -15.92 7.56 -9.02
N GLN A 6 -16.70 6.61 -8.51
CA GLN A 6 -16.93 6.45 -7.06
C GLN A 6 -15.64 6.01 -6.34
N LEU A 7 -14.85 5.13 -6.96
CA LEU A 7 -13.57 4.69 -6.43
C LEU A 7 -12.60 5.87 -6.32
N CYS A 8 -12.41 6.64 -7.40
CA CYS A 8 -11.55 7.81 -7.41
C CYS A 8 -11.97 8.84 -6.35
N ALA A 9 -13.28 9.18 -6.29
CA ALA A 9 -13.78 10.13 -5.31
C ALA A 9 -13.51 9.69 -3.86
N ARG A 10 -13.61 8.39 -3.56
CA ARG A 10 -13.29 7.86 -2.24
C ARG A 10 -11.79 7.89 -1.95
N ILE A 11 -10.96 7.57 -2.94
CA ILE A 11 -9.50 7.65 -2.80
C ILE A 11 -9.08 9.10 -2.54
N ASP A 12 -9.61 10.07 -3.31
CA ASP A 12 -9.34 11.50 -3.15
C ASP A 12 -9.68 11.97 -1.73
N SER A 13 -10.86 11.60 -1.26
CA SER A 13 -11.38 11.93 0.07
C SER A 13 -10.54 11.32 1.20
N LEU A 14 -10.17 10.06 1.08
CA LEU A 14 -9.30 9.37 2.05
C LEU A 14 -7.88 9.92 2.04
N ALA A 15 -7.31 10.21 0.86
CA ALA A 15 -5.99 10.81 0.74
C ALA A 15 -5.95 12.18 1.41
N ALA A 16 -6.97 13.02 1.22
CA ALA A 16 -7.11 14.28 1.95
C ALA A 16 -7.23 14.06 3.46
N GLY A 17 -7.93 13.01 3.89
CA GLY A 17 -8.03 12.61 5.29
C GLY A 17 -6.69 12.20 5.90
N PHE A 18 -5.85 11.46 5.18
CA PHE A 18 -4.50 11.10 5.62
C PHE A 18 -3.57 12.31 5.60
N HIS A 19 -3.62 13.14 4.56
CA HIS A 19 -2.83 14.37 4.50
C HIS A 19 -3.15 15.32 5.67
N ARG A 20 -4.40 15.48 6.03
CA ARG A 20 -4.81 16.26 7.24
C ARG A 20 -4.31 15.67 8.55
N GLN A 21 -4.01 14.37 8.61
CA GLN A 21 -3.37 13.70 9.74
C GLN A 21 -1.84 13.82 9.70
N GLY A 22 -1.30 14.54 8.72
CA GLY A 22 0.12 14.87 8.60
C GLY A 22 0.92 13.92 7.69
N VAL A 23 0.26 13.06 6.91
CA VAL A 23 0.96 12.24 5.91
C VAL A 23 1.40 13.12 4.76
N GLU A 24 2.71 13.08 4.48
CA GLU A 24 3.37 13.81 3.42
C GLU A 24 4.04 12.87 2.42
N GLU A 25 4.43 13.43 1.28
CA GLU A 25 5.17 12.68 0.26
C GLU A 25 6.47 12.10 0.83
N GLY A 26 6.71 10.81 0.55
CA GLY A 26 7.88 10.08 1.02
C GLY A 26 7.77 9.49 2.43
N ASP A 27 6.72 9.81 3.19
CA ASP A 27 6.52 9.22 4.51
C ASP A 27 6.37 7.69 4.43
N GLY A 28 7.03 7.00 5.34
CA GLY A 28 6.84 5.57 5.55
C GLY A 28 5.60 5.31 6.39
N VAL A 29 4.68 4.49 5.89
CA VAL A 29 3.44 4.10 6.60
C VAL A 29 3.38 2.59 6.75
N LEU A 30 3.31 2.11 8.00
CA LEU A 30 2.95 0.73 8.29
C LEU A 30 1.47 0.52 7.95
N LEU A 31 1.15 -0.49 7.14
CA LEU A 31 -0.22 -0.95 6.90
C LEU A 31 -0.37 -2.37 7.44
N LEU A 32 -0.99 -2.50 8.61
CA LEU A 32 -1.23 -3.77 9.28
C LEU A 32 -2.65 -4.24 8.96
N ALA A 33 -2.79 -5.15 7.99
CA ALA A 33 -4.09 -5.54 7.46
C ALA A 33 -4.05 -6.84 6.65
N HIS A 34 -5.18 -7.58 6.67
CA HIS A 34 -5.49 -8.60 5.67
C HIS A 34 -6.09 -7.98 4.39
N ASN A 35 -6.28 -8.79 3.35
CA ASN A 35 -7.00 -8.34 2.16
C ASN A 35 -8.47 -8.06 2.50
N HIS A 36 -8.88 -6.82 2.29
CA HIS A 36 -10.24 -6.34 2.47
C HIS A 36 -10.46 -5.11 1.56
N PRO A 37 -11.68 -4.78 1.12
CA PRO A 37 -11.92 -3.56 0.36
C PRO A 37 -11.38 -2.28 1.01
N HIS A 38 -11.45 -2.15 2.34
CA HIS A 38 -10.87 -1.02 3.07
C HIS A 38 -9.34 -0.99 2.98
N THR A 39 -8.68 -2.15 2.99
CA THR A 39 -7.22 -2.24 2.83
C THR A 39 -6.81 -1.76 1.43
N LEU A 40 -7.57 -2.13 0.40
CA LEU A 40 -7.33 -1.65 -0.96
C LEU A 40 -7.50 -0.12 -1.07
N LEU A 41 -8.58 0.42 -0.51
CA LEU A 41 -8.83 1.87 -0.48
C LEU A 41 -7.73 2.62 0.28
N ALA A 42 -7.32 2.09 1.44
CA ALA A 42 -6.22 2.65 2.23
C ALA A 42 -4.91 2.67 1.44
N TRP A 43 -4.59 1.55 0.77
CA TRP A 43 -3.41 1.44 -0.07
C TRP A 43 -3.39 2.50 -1.17
N LEU A 44 -4.48 2.60 -1.95
CA LEU A 44 -4.58 3.55 -3.06
C LEU A 44 -4.52 5.00 -2.56
N ALA A 45 -5.19 5.32 -1.45
CA ALA A 45 -5.16 6.66 -0.87
C ALA A 45 -3.76 7.03 -0.32
N LEU A 46 -3.05 6.10 0.31
CA LEU A 46 -1.68 6.31 0.76
C LEU A 46 -0.71 6.49 -0.42
N LEU A 47 -0.86 5.71 -1.50
CA LEU A 47 -0.10 5.92 -2.74
C LEU A 47 -0.37 7.31 -3.33
N GLN A 48 -1.62 7.77 -3.30
CA GLN A 48 -2.00 9.11 -3.77
C GLN A 48 -1.42 10.23 -2.91
N CYS A 49 -1.23 9.99 -1.61
CA CYS A 49 -0.45 10.89 -0.74
C CYS A 49 1.05 10.90 -1.06
N GLY A 50 1.53 9.99 -1.89
CA GLY A 50 2.95 9.80 -2.16
C GLY A 50 3.69 9.07 -1.03
N ALA A 51 2.97 8.41 -0.14
CA ALA A 51 3.54 7.64 0.95
C ALA A 51 4.19 6.33 0.45
N ARG A 52 5.18 5.87 1.19
CA ARG A 52 5.83 4.57 1.00
C ARG A 52 5.22 3.57 1.97
N ILE A 53 4.51 2.58 1.45
CA ILE A 53 3.70 1.66 2.25
C ILE A 53 4.51 0.43 2.62
N LEU A 54 4.57 0.09 3.91
CA LEU A 54 5.02 -1.21 4.41
C LEU A 54 3.80 -2.04 4.82
N PRO A 55 3.28 -2.91 3.95
CA PRO A 55 2.22 -3.82 4.33
C PRO A 55 2.79 -4.98 5.14
N VAL A 56 2.14 -5.31 6.23
CA VAL A 56 2.58 -6.36 7.16
C VAL A 56 1.42 -7.29 7.50
N ASN A 57 1.75 -8.58 7.58
CA ASN A 57 0.80 -9.60 8.03
C ASN A 57 0.40 -9.35 9.50
N PRO A 58 -0.89 -9.13 9.80
CA PRO A 58 -1.36 -8.93 11.19
C PRO A 58 -1.09 -10.11 12.13
N GLN A 59 -0.79 -11.28 11.58
CA GLN A 59 -0.46 -12.47 12.36
C GLN A 59 1.02 -12.56 12.79
N LEU A 60 1.86 -11.60 12.35
CA LEU A 60 3.25 -11.58 12.81
C LEU A 60 3.30 -11.33 14.33
N PRO A 61 4.12 -12.12 15.06
CA PRO A 61 4.26 -11.95 16.51
C PRO A 61 4.73 -10.54 16.87
N ARG A 62 4.12 -9.95 17.89
CA ARG A 62 4.49 -8.60 18.38
C ARG A 62 5.98 -8.45 18.66
N PRO A 63 6.69 -9.41 19.32
CA PRO A 63 8.13 -9.27 19.54
C PRO A 63 8.95 -9.14 18.26
N LEU A 64 8.48 -9.76 17.16
CA LEU A 64 9.15 -9.63 15.87
C LEU A 64 8.92 -8.24 15.27
N LEU A 65 7.70 -7.70 15.37
CA LEU A 65 7.40 -6.33 14.94
C LEU A 65 8.24 -5.30 15.71
N ASP A 66 8.38 -5.46 17.01
CA ASP A 66 9.15 -4.56 17.88
C ASP A 66 10.64 -4.53 17.54
N VAL A 67 11.17 -5.61 16.96
CA VAL A 67 12.56 -5.68 16.49
C VAL A 67 12.71 -5.14 15.06
N LEU A 68 11.74 -5.41 14.20
CA LEU A 68 11.82 -5.07 12.76
C LEU A 68 11.48 -3.61 12.47
N LEU A 69 10.37 -3.11 13.01
CA LEU A 69 9.81 -1.81 12.59
C LEU A 69 10.70 -0.62 12.97
N PRO A 70 11.42 -0.60 14.10
CA PRO A 70 12.37 0.49 14.40
C PRO A 70 13.52 0.62 13.40
N GLN A 71 13.84 -0.44 12.65
CA GLN A 71 14.89 -0.43 11.63
C GLN A 71 14.39 0.15 10.29
N MET A 72 13.08 0.37 10.18
CA MET A 72 12.41 0.87 8.98
C MET A 72 12.02 2.34 9.20
N THR A 73 12.31 3.20 8.24
CA THR A 73 11.96 4.62 8.35
C THR A 73 10.44 4.79 8.20
N LEU A 74 9.70 4.53 9.28
CA LEU A 74 8.25 4.66 9.35
C LEU A 74 7.88 5.86 10.24
N ARG A 75 6.87 6.60 9.80
CA ARG A 75 6.35 7.76 10.53
C ARG A 75 4.97 7.52 11.13
N PHE A 76 4.17 6.67 10.50
CA PHE A 76 2.80 6.38 10.90
C PHE A 76 2.47 4.89 10.82
N ALA A 77 1.41 4.49 11.51
CA ALA A 77 0.78 3.18 11.38
C ALA A 77 -0.71 3.32 11.07
N LEU A 78 -1.18 2.63 10.04
CA LEU A 78 -2.58 2.36 9.78
C LEU A 78 -2.83 0.89 10.12
N VAL A 79 -3.54 0.66 11.22
CA VAL A 79 -3.87 -0.68 11.72
C VAL A 79 -5.35 -0.93 11.46
N LEU A 80 -5.64 -1.83 10.53
CA LEU A 80 -7.01 -2.25 10.21
C LEU A 80 -7.34 -3.60 10.85
N ASP A 81 -6.33 -4.43 11.08
CA ASP A 81 -6.45 -5.72 11.78
C ASP A 81 -5.34 -5.85 12.83
N GLY A 82 -5.69 -6.44 13.97
CA GLY A 82 -4.74 -6.61 15.08
C GLY A 82 -4.50 -5.33 15.89
N SER A 83 -3.30 -5.17 16.42
CA SER A 83 -2.91 -3.99 17.21
C SER A 83 -1.42 -3.67 17.06
N TYR A 84 -1.10 -2.38 16.97
CA TYR A 84 0.26 -1.86 17.04
C TYR A 84 0.22 -0.40 17.50
N ASP A 85 0.99 -0.07 18.52
CA ASP A 85 1.00 1.23 19.20
C ASP A 85 2.38 1.91 19.22
N GLY A 86 3.35 1.33 18.50
CA GLY A 86 4.73 1.84 18.43
C GLY A 86 4.94 3.05 17.51
N LEU A 87 3.88 3.49 16.79
CA LEU A 87 3.91 4.62 15.86
C LEU A 87 2.62 5.45 16.00
N PRO A 88 2.63 6.75 15.64
CA PRO A 88 1.42 7.56 15.54
C PRO A 88 0.38 6.88 14.65
N ALA A 89 -0.84 6.71 15.18
CA ALA A 89 -1.92 6.00 14.49
C ALA A 89 -2.61 6.89 13.47
N LEU A 90 -2.85 6.34 12.28
CA LEU A 90 -3.73 6.91 11.27
C LEU A 90 -5.12 6.28 11.37
N CYS A 91 -6.13 7.06 11.01
CA CYS A 91 -7.51 6.61 10.91
C CYS A 91 -8.04 6.79 9.49
N MET A 92 -8.86 5.85 9.02
CA MET A 92 -9.61 5.97 7.78
C MET A 92 -10.70 7.04 7.95
N ARG A 93 -10.42 8.26 7.52
CA ARG A 93 -11.36 9.39 7.58
C ARG A 93 -11.55 9.97 6.19
N GLU A 94 -12.75 9.87 5.67
CA GLU A 94 -13.14 10.57 4.45
C GLU A 94 -13.39 12.06 4.78
N THR A 95 -13.05 12.95 3.84
CA THR A 95 -13.24 14.40 3.95
C THR A 95 -13.96 14.91 2.70
N ALA A 96 -14.47 16.14 2.74
CA ALA A 96 -15.08 16.76 1.56
C ALA A 96 -14.05 17.25 0.53
N ASP A 97 -12.76 17.29 0.92
CA ASP A 97 -11.68 17.74 0.05
C ASP A 97 -11.08 16.56 -0.71
N ALA A 98 -10.29 16.89 -1.74
CA ALA A 98 -9.43 15.97 -2.47
C ALA A 98 -7.96 16.33 -2.23
N TYR A 99 -7.10 15.33 -2.19
CA TYR A 99 -5.65 15.50 -2.15
C TYR A 99 -4.97 14.49 -3.09
N CYS A 100 -4.02 14.97 -3.86
CA CYS A 100 -3.19 14.15 -4.72
C CYS A 100 -1.79 14.76 -4.83
N ALA A 101 -0.78 14.03 -4.38
CA ALA A 101 0.61 14.40 -4.61
C ALA A 101 0.95 14.30 -6.11
N ALA A 102 1.82 15.15 -6.61
CA ALA A 102 2.24 15.12 -8.00
C ALA A 102 2.82 13.75 -8.37
N TRP A 103 2.42 13.19 -9.50
CA TRP A 103 2.92 11.89 -9.93
C TRP A 103 4.42 11.92 -10.25
N GLN A 104 5.15 10.96 -9.69
CA GLN A 104 6.59 10.78 -9.91
C GLN A 104 6.91 9.28 -10.08
N PRO A 105 7.32 8.82 -11.27
CA PRO A 105 7.62 7.40 -11.52
C PRO A 105 8.67 6.81 -10.59
N ALA A 106 9.72 7.58 -10.28
CA ALA A 106 10.82 7.17 -9.40
C ALA A 106 10.47 7.18 -7.91
N ARG A 107 9.26 7.65 -7.53
CA ARG A 107 8.84 7.66 -6.13
C ARG A 107 8.77 6.24 -5.56
N LEU A 108 9.25 6.10 -4.33
CA LEU A 108 9.15 4.85 -3.57
C LEU A 108 7.69 4.60 -3.19
N ALA A 109 7.12 3.50 -3.67
CA ALA A 109 5.71 3.16 -3.49
C ALA A 109 5.48 2.18 -2.34
N SER A 110 6.31 1.15 -2.27
CA SER A 110 6.11 0.11 -1.26
C SER A 110 7.43 -0.47 -0.75
N MET A 111 7.33 -1.08 0.42
CA MET A 111 8.35 -1.93 1.02
C MET A 111 7.75 -3.31 1.21
N THR A 112 8.53 -4.36 0.93
CA THR A 112 8.09 -5.74 1.12
C THR A 112 9.08 -6.47 2.01
N LEU A 113 8.60 -7.08 3.10
CA LEU A 113 9.44 -7.89 3.96
C LEU A 113 9.89 -9.15 3.21
N THR A 114 11.19 -9.39 3.23
CA THR A 114 11.82 -10.57 2.63
C THR A 114 12.58 -11.36 3.70
N SER A 115 12.63 -12.68 3.56
CA SER A 115 13.47 -13.53 4.43
C SER A 115 14.94 -13.17 4.20
N GLY A 116 15.55 -12.51 5.18
CA GLY A 116 16.98 -12.18 5.12
C GLY A 116 17.83 -13.44 5.26
N SER A 117 18.91 -13.57 4.44
CA SER A 117 19.92 -14.63 4.57
C SER A 117 20.66 -14.61 5.91
N THR A 118 20.55 -13.54 6.68
CA THR A 118 21.21 -13.30 7.98
C THR A 118 20.27 -13.44 9.19
N GLY A 119 19.07 -13.98 9.00
CA GLY A 119 18.11 -14.29 10.08
C GLY A 119 17.02 -13.26 10.33
N LEU A 120 17.29 -11.95 10.24
CA LEU A 120 16.26 -10.92 10.36
C LEU A 120 15.70 -10.54 8.97
N PRO A 121 14.39 -10.42 8.81
CA PRO A 121 13.77 -9.93 7.59
C PRO A 121 14.30 -8.54 7.21
N LYS A 122 14.45 -8.31 5.91
CA LYS A 122 14.78 -7.00 5.33
C LYS A 122 13.58 -6.48 4.54
N ALA A 123 13.47 -5.17 4.38
CA ALA A 123 12.47 -4.57 3.52
C ALA A 123 13.09 -4.25 2.15
N ALA A 124 12.61 -4.93 1.11
CA ALA A 124 12.88 -4.54 -0.26
C ALA A 124 11.99 -3.35 -0.62
N VAL A 125 12.57 -2.30 -1.16
CA VAL A 125 11.85 -1.06 -1.51
C VAL A 125 11.65 -1.02 -3.02
N HIS A 126 10.43 -0.69 -3.46
CA HIS A 126 10.06 -0.63 -4.87
C HIS A 126 9.52 0.75 -5.22
N THR A 127 9.90 1.25 -6.41
CA THR A 127 9.35 2.48 -6.99
C THR A 127 8.03 2.20 -7.72
N CYS A 128 7.23 3.25 -7.95
CA CYS A 128 6.05 3.16 -8.82
C CYS A 128 6.42 2.58 -10.20
N GLU A 129 7.50 3.08 -10.81
CA GLU A 129 7.98 2.63 -12.12
C GLU A 129 8.37 1.15 -12.14
N ALA A 130 9.03 0.65 -11.09
CA ALA A 130 9.41 -0.77 -10.99
C ALA A 130 8.17 -1.67 -10.96
N HIS A 131 7.14 -1.29 -10.21
CA HIS A 131 5.86 -2.00 -10.18
C HIS A 131 5.15 -1.97 -11.53
N LEU A 132 5.08 -0.80 -12.18
CA LEU A 132 4.44 -0.66 -13.50
C LEU A 132 5.21 -1.41 -14.59
N ALA A 133 6.54 -1.42 -14.55
CA ALA A 133 7.36 -2.19 -15.48
C ALA A 133 7.09 -3.71 -15.33
N SER A 134 7.03 -4.20 -14.07
CA SER A 134 6.66 -5.59 -13.79
C SER A 134 5.24 -5.91 -14.27
N ALA A 135 4.28 -5.00 -14.05
CA ALA A 135 2.90 -5.17 -14.51
C ALA A 135 2.82 -5.27 -16.04
N ARG A 136 3.48 -4.36 -16.77
CA ARG A 136 3.55 -4.38 -18.25
C ARG A 136 4.14 -5.68 -18.78
N GLY A 137 5.20 -6.19 -18.14
CA GLY A 137 5.82 -7.45 -18.53
C GLY A 137 4.86 -8.65 -18.46
N VAL A 138 4.01 -8.71 -17.43
CA VAL A 138 3.00 -9.77 -17.31
C VAL A 138 1.86 -9.57 -18.31
N LEU A 139 1.34 -8.34 -18.42
CA LEU A 139 0.21 -8.03 -19.31
C LEU A 139 0.56 -8.25 -20.80
N SER A 140 1.83 -8.16 -21.18
CA SER A 140 2.27 -8.50 -22.54
C SER A 140 2.12 -9.99 -22.88
N LEU A 141 2.08 -10.86 -21.86
CA LEU A 141 1.93 -12.32 -22.01
C LEU A 141 0.52 -12.81 -21.66
N MET A 142 -0.19 -12.05 -20.83
CA MET A 142 -1.55 -12.34 -20.39
C MET A 142 -2.44 -11.15 -20.72
N PRO A 143 -3.07 -11.12 -21.90
CA PRO A 143 -4.01 -10.06 -22.24
C PRO A 143 -5.11 -9.97 -21.18
N TYR A 144 -5.42 -8.74 -20.76
CA TYR A 144 -6.43 -8.42 -19.78
C TYR A 144 -7.18 -7.18 -20.28
N GLY A 145 -8.50 -7.23 -20.35
CA GLY A 145 -9.35 -6.21 -20.95
C GLY A 145 -10.44 -5.70 -19.99
N GLU A 146 -11.29 -4.81 -20.50
CA GLU A 146 -12.34 -4.14 -19.75
C GLU A 146 -13.39 -5.09 -19.14
N ASP A 147 -13.60 -6.24 -19.79
CA ASP A 147 -14.57 -7.26 -19.36
C ASP A 147 -13.97 -8.32 -18.43
N ASP A 148 -12.68 -8.22 -18.12
CA ASP A 148 -11.99 -9.19 -17.28
C ASP A 148 -11.99 -8.77 -15.80
N ASP A 149 -12.25 -9.72 -14.91
CA ASP A 149 -12.11 -9.56 -13.47
C ASP A 149 -10.79 -10.19 -12.96
N TRP A 150 -10.07 -9.49 -12.11
CA TRP A 150 -8.90 -10.03 -11.44
C TRP A 150 -9.13 -10.24 -9.96
N LEU A 151 -9.17 -11.50 -9.54
CA LEU A 151 -9.30 -11.85 -8.14
C LEU A 151 -8.01 -11.51 -7.37
N LEU A 152 -8.08 -10.63 -6.37
CA LEU A 152 -6.99 -10.35 -5.43
C LEU A 152 -6.86 -11.51 -4.42
N SER A 153 -6.39 -12.67 -4.91
CA SER A 153 -6.29 -13.92 -4.15
C SER A 153 -5.04 -13.99 -3.27
N LEU A 154 -4.02 -13.17 -3.54
CA LEU A 154 -2.76 -13.18 -2.80
C LEU A 154 -2.68 -11.97 -1.85
N PRO A 155 -2.06 -12.14 -0.66
CA PRO A 155 -1.98 -11.07 0.32
C PRO A 155 -1.19 -9.84 -0.19
N LEU A 156 -1.69 -8.63 0.10
CA LEU A 156 -1.01 -7.37 -0.23
C LEU A 156 0.31 -7.18 0.52
N PHE A 157 0.52 -7.87 1.64
CA PHE A 157 1.81 -7.88 2.34
C PHE A 157 2.88 -8.76 1.66
N HIS A 158 2.56 -9.44 0.55
CA HIS A 158 3.51 -10.08 -0.34
C HIS A 158 3.58 -9.38 -1.69
N VAL A 159 4.76 -9.38 -2.31
CA VAL A 159 4.97 -8.77 -3.63
C VAL A 159 4.04 -9.33 -4.70
N SER A 160 3.64 -10.59 -4.60
CA SER A 160 2.70 -11.23 -5.52
C SER A 160 1.29 -10.63 -5.46
N GLY A 161 0.78 -10.33 -4.27
CA GLY A 161 -0.50 -9.63 -4.10
C GLY A 161 -0.43 -8.19 -4.60
N GLN A 162 0.66 -7.48 -4.29
CA GLN A 162 0.93 -6.15 -4.85
C GLN A 162 0.96 -6.19 -6.38
N GLY A 163 1.59 -7.22 -6.97
CA GLY A 163 1.65 -7.40 -8.41
C GLY A 163 0.27 -7.54 -9.07
N ILE A 164 -0.73 -8.16 -8.40
CA ILE A 164 -2.11 -8.21 -8.89
C ILE A 164 -2.69 -6.80 -8.95
N LEU A 165 -2.55 -6.03 -7.89
CA LEU A 165 -3.04 -4.66 -7.82
C LEU A 165 -2.43 -3.77 -8.90
N TRP A 166 -1.11 -3.81 -9.07
CA TRP A 166 -0.43 -2.99 -10.08
C TRP A 166 -0.77 -3.37 -11.52
N ARG A 167 -1.02 -4.66 -11.79
CA ARG A 167 -1.51 -5.12 -13.10
C ARG A 167 -2.92 -4.60 -13.39
N TRP A 168 -3.80 -4.67 -12.40
CA TRP A 168 -5.15 -4.13 -12.50
C TRP A 168 -5.16 -2.61 -12.74
N LEU A 169 -4.27 -1.85 -12.08
CA LEU A 169 -4.13 -0.40 -12.31
C LEU A 169 -3.52 -0.06 -13.67
N GLN A 170 -2.71 -0.95 -14.25
CA GLN A 170 -2.02 -0.73 -15.51
C GLN A 170 -2.86 -1.12 -16.73
N ALA A 171 -3.79 -2.05 -16.59
CA ALA A 171 -4.68 -2.50 -17.65
C ALA A 171 -5.83 -1.53 -17.90
#